data_e83118f9d123e3ef49a8ff33fd9f3059
#
_entry.id   e83118f9d123e3ef49a8ff33fd9f3059
#
_cell.length_a   1.000
_cell.length_b   1.000
_cell.length_c   1.000
_cell.angle_alpha   90.00
_cell.angle_beta   90.00
_cell.angle_gamma   90.00
#
_symmetry.space_group_name_H-M   'P 1'
#
loop_
_entity.id
_entity.type
_entity.pdbx_description
1 polymer ?
#
loop_
_entity_poly.entity_id
_entity_poly.type
_entity_poly.pdbx_seq_one_letter_code
_entity_poly.pdbx_strand_id
1 'polypeptide(L)'
;MEFFISTLLFGISVGGQYALIAIGYTMVYGILRLINFAHGDVFMVAGLMGIYLTSGLTPYLPPAAVIPASLVLVLVLTVALGFCIERVAYKPLRSAPRMSVMISAIGVSYLLQNTATYVTGGQPMTYPSIPFLSDTISLAGTSIKWVVILTPFLVAALVLVLTQLINHTKVGMAMRAVAKDFETSQLMGIKINSVISMTFVIGSALAAVGSMLYFTTYPAIVPTAGAMPGLKAFVAAVFGGIGSIPGAVIGAFLIGICENFVKILPFEGATTFVDAFTFALLIIVLVFKPTGIFGEKATDKV
;
A
#
# COMPACT_ATOMS: atom_id res chain seq x y z
N MET A 1 -24.31 -12.99 16.06
CA MET A 1 -23.95 -13.37 14.67
C MET A 1 -23.73 -12.12 13.81
N GLU A 2 -24.59 -11.12 13.86
CA GLU A 2 -24.51 -9.86 13.09
C GLU A 2 -23.21 -9.09 13.33
N PHE A 3 -22.81 -8.93 14.58
CA PHE A 3 -21.57 -8.26 14.96
C PHE A 3 -20.31 -8.97 14.44
N PHE A 4 -20.31 -10.30 14.40
CA PHE A 4 -19.21 -11.09 13.83
C PHE A 4 -19.07 -10.88 12.31
N ILE A 5 -20.19 -10.85 11.59
CA ILE A 5 -20.22 -10.64 10.14
C ILE A 5 -19.70 -9.24 9.79
N SER A 6 -20.16 -8.21 10.51
CA SER A 6 -19.68 -6.84 10.28
C SER A 6 -18.18 -6.71 10.55
N THR A 7 -17.68 -7.28 11.65
CA THR A 7 -16.24 -7.28 11.97
C THR A 7 -15.41 -7.98 10.91
N LEU A 8 -15.88 -9.12 10.40
CA LEU A 8 -15.22 -9.86 9.33
C LEU A 8 -15.17 -9.02 8.04
N LEU A 9 -16.27 -8.38 7.65
CA LEU A 9 -16.33 -7.52 6.47
C LEU A 9 -15.37 -6.32 6.59
N PHE A 10 -15.35 -5.65 7.75
CA PHE A 10 -14.37 -4.58 8.01
C PHE A 10 -12.94 -5.11 7.96
N GLY A 11 -12.67 -6.28 8.55
CA GLY A 11 -11.36 -6.91 8.52
C GLY A 11 -10.89 -7.24 7.10
N ILE A 12 -11.76 -7.78 6.27
CA ILE A 12 -11.46 -8.07 4.87
C ILE A 12 -11.24 -6.77 4.08
N SER A 13 -12.04 -5.73 4.31
CA SER A 13 -11.89 -4.44 3.65
C SER A 13 -10.54 -3.78 3.99
N VAL A 14 -10.21 -3.69 5.28
CA VAL A 14 -8.93 -3.13 5.75
C VAL A 14 -7.75 -3.97 5.25
N GLY A 15 -7.87 -5.29 5.32
CA GLY A 15 -6.88 -6.22 4.77
C GLY A 15 -6.64 -5.99 3.27
N GLY A 16 -7.70 -5.75 2.51
CA GLY A 16 -7.60 -5.39 1.09
C GLY A 16 -6.86 -4.07 0.86
N GLN A 17 -7.12 -3.05 1.67
CA GLN A 17 -6.40 -1.77 1.60
C GLN A 17 -4.90 -1.94 1.92
N TYR A 18 -4.57 -2.72 2.95
CA TYR A 18 -3.18 -3.07 3.26
C TYR A 18 -2.54 -3.91 2.14
N ALA A 19 -3.30 -4.78 1.45
CA ALA A 19 -2.79 -5.58 0.36
C ALA A 19 -2.28 -4.72 -0.80
N LEU A 20 -2.98 -3.63 -1.16
CA LEU A 20 -2.54 -2.72 -2.22
C LEU A 20 -1.18 -2.07 -1.89
N ILE A 21 -0.97 -1.68 -0.64
CA ILE A 21 0.31 -1.12 -0.18
C ILE A 21 1.37 -2.24 -0.11
N ALA A 22 1.03 -3.41 0.43
CA ALA A 22 1.93 -4.55 0.61
C ALA A 22 2.46 -5.09 -0.73
N ILE A 23 1.65 -5.07 -1.78
CA ILE A 23 2.07 -5.42 -3.13
C ILE A 23 3.18 -4.47 -3.61
N GLY A 24 3.03 -3.15 -3.38
CA GLY A 24 4.06 -2.17 -3.71
C GLY A 24 5.40 -2.47 -3.02
N TYR A 25 5.38 -2.77 -1.71
CA TYR A 25 6.58 -3.21 -0.97
C TYR A 25 7.18 -4.49 -1.56
N THR A 26 6.34 -5.49 -1.78
CA THR A 26 6.77 -6.80 -2.26
C THR A 26 7.38 -6.73 -3.66
N MET A 27 6.82 -5.93 -4.57
CA MET A 27 7.34 -5.75 -5.92
C MET A 27 8.71 -5.05 -5.91
N VAL A 28 8.86 -3.97 -5.13
CA VAL A 28 10.14 -3.26 -5.02
C VAL A 28 11.20 -4.15 -4.38
N TYR A 29 10.84 -4.84 -3.29
CA TYR A 29 11.76 -5.78 -2.63
C TYR A 29 12.16 -6.96 -3.52
N GLY A 30 11.22 -7.51 -4.28
CA GLY A 30 11.49 -8.64 -5.18
C GLY A 30 12.58 -8.34 -6.21
N ILE A 31 12.68 -7.08 -6.66
CA ILE A 31 13.65 -6.65 -7.68
C ILE A 31 14.92 -6.07 -7.05
N LEU A 32 14.77 -5.13 -6.09
CA LEU A 32 15.90 -4.39 -5.53
C LEU A 32 16.49 -5.03 -4.27
N ARG A 33 15.77 -5.98 -3.63
CA ARG A 33 16.09 -6.53 -2.32
C ARG A 33 16.25 -5.44 -1.24
N LEU A 34 15.52 -4.35 -1.38
CA LEU A 34 15.52 -3.19 -0.51
C LEU A 34 14.08 -2.80 -0.17
N ILE A 35 13.87 -2.30 1.05
CA ILE A 35 12.57 -1.83 1.52
C ILE A 35 12.45 -0.34 1.20
N ASN A 36 11.33 0.05 0.58
CA ASN A 36 11.02 1.44 0.33
C ASN A 36 10.19 2.02 1.50
N PHE A 37 10.84 2.52 2.55
CA PHE A 37 10.14 3.10 3.71
C PHE A 37 9.26 4.31 3.36
N ALA A 38 9.56 5.03 2.26
CA ALA A 38 8.73 6.15 1.81
C ALA A 38 7.37 5.74 1.21
N HIS A 39 7.14 4.44 0.97
CA HIS A 39 5.94 3.97 0.26
C HIS A 39 4.63 4.25 1.02
N GLY A 40 4.65 4.13 2.35
CA GLY A 40 3.52 4.51 3.20
C GLY A 40 3.23 6.02 3.14
N ASP A 41 4.28 6.85 3.00
CA ASP A 41 4.10 8.30 2.89
C ASP A 41 3.63 8.71 1.49
N VAL A 42 4.00 7.98 0.43
CA VAL A 42 3.39 8.14 -0.90
C VAL A 42 1.88 7.90 -0.85
N PHE A 43 1.44 6.89 -0.10
CA PHE A 43 0.03 6.62 0.16
C PHE A 43 -0.64 7.80 0.91
N MET A 44 -0.04 8.35 1.94
CA MET A 44 -0.53 9.52 2.68
C MET A 44 -0.62 10.76 1.78
N VAL A 45 0.42 11.04 1.00
CA VAL A 45 0.45 12.18 0.07
C VAL A 45 -0.64 12.05 -0.99
N ALA A 46 -0.93 10.85 -1.49
CA ALA A 46 -2.06 10.61 -2.40
C ALA A 46 -3.40 11.03 -1.76
N GLY A 47 -3.62 10.73 -0.48
CA GLY A 47 -4.81 11.17 0.25
C GLY A 47 -4.90 12.69 0.37
N LEU A 48 -3.79 13.36 0.72
CA LEU A 48 -3.74 14.83 0.78
C LEU A 48 -3.97 15.47 -0.60
N MET A 49 -3.36 14.92 -1.65
CA MET A 49 -3.63 15.37 -3.03
C MET A 49 -5.12 15.27 -3.36
N GLY A 50 -5.82 14.22 -2.89
CA GLY A 50 -7.27 14.07 -3.07
C GLY A 50 -8.06 15.22 -2.46
N ILE A 51 -7.68 15.69 -1.26
CA ILE A 51 -8.33 16.84 -0.61
C ILE A 51 -8.10 18.12 -1.43
N TYR A 52 -6.84 18.43 -1.72
CA TYR A 52 -6.50 19.68 -2.41
C TYR A 52 -7.01 19.73 -3.85
N LEU A 53 -6.95 18.62 -4.59
CA LEU A 53 -7.46 18.58 -5.96
C LEU A 53 -8.98 18.69 -6.01
N THR A 54 -9.69 18.01 -5.10
CA THR A 54 -11.15 18.15 -5.05
C THR A 54 -11.55 19.60 -4.74
N SER A 55 -10.94 20.21 -3.73
CA SER A 55 -11.20 21.61 -3.37
C SER A 55 -10.81 22.56 -4.50
N GLY A 56 -9.67 22.36 -5.14
CA GLY A 56 -9.17 23.21 -6.23
C GLY A 56 -9.96 23.10 -7.51
N LEU A 57 -10.55 21.93 -7.82
CA LEU A 57 -11.35 21.72 -9.03
C LEU A 57 -12.81 22.17 -8.89
N THR A 58 -13.32 22.24 -7.67
CA THR A 58 -14.72 22.63 -7.39
C THR A 58 -15.14 23.95 -8.06
N PRO A 59 -14.31 25.02 -8.14
CA PRO A 59 -14.70 26.26 -8.82
C PRO A 59 -14.74 26.16 -10.34
N TYR A 60 -14.09 25.15 -10.94
CA TYR A 60 -13.87 25.08 -12.39
C TYR A 60 -14.69 23.99 -13.08
N LEU A 61 -15.16 22.99 -12.34
CA LEU A 61 -15.87 21.83 -12.90
C LEU A 61 -17.26 21.66 -12.30
N PRO A 62 -18.22 21.14 -13.09
CA PRO A 62 -19.52 20.77 -12.55
C PRO A 62 -19.36 19.70 -11.44
N PRO A 63 -20.21 19.71 -10.40
CA PRO A 63 -20.08 18.83 -9.23
C PRO A 63 -19.90 17.34 -9.56
N ALA A 64 -20.59 16.86 -10.60
CA ALA A 64 -20.48 15.46 -11.03
C ALA A 64 -19.11 15.11 -11.64
N ALA A 65 -18.34 16.07 -12.14
CA ALA A 65 -17.04 15.84 -12.77
C ALA A 65 -15.88 16.06 -11.79
N VAL A 66 -16.07 16.78 -10.68
CA VAL A 66 -15.00 17.10 -9.71
C VAL A 66 -14.36 15.84 -9.16
N ILE A 67 -15.14 14.91 -8.61
CA ILE A 67 -14.63 13.68 -7.99
C ILE A 67 -13.91 12.77 -9.00
N PRO A 68 -14.51 12.40 -10.15
CA PRO A 68 -13.79 11.60 -11.14
C PRO A 68 -12.49 12.25 -11.62
N ALA A 69 -12.51 13.56 -11.89
CA ALA A 69 -11.30 14.28 -12.33
C ALA A 69 -10.23 14.31 -11.23
N SER A 70 -10.60 14.57 -9.97
CA SER A 70 -9.65 14.55 -8.86
C SER A 70 -9.03 13.17 -8.66
N LEU A 71 -9.80 12.07 -8.74
CA LEU A 71 -9.29 10.71 -8.60
C LEU A 71 -8.27 10.35 -9.70
N VAL A 72 -8.57 10.73 -10.96
CA VAL A 72 -7.62 10.53 -12.08
C VAL A 72 -6.34 11.33 -11.86
N LEU A 73 -6.46 12.60 -11.45
CA LEU A 73 -5.29 13.45 -11.19
C LEU A 73 -4.47 12.96 -10.00
N VAL A 74 -5.11 12.50 -8.91
CA VAL A 74 -4.41 11.87 -7.78
C VAL A 74 -3.59 10.68 -8.27
N LEU A 75 -4.20 9.79 -9.07
CA LEU A 75 -3.50 8.62 -9.62
C LEU A 75 -2.27 9.05 -10.44
N VAL A 76 -2.44 9.97 -11.38
CA VAL A 76 -1.35 10.45 -12.26
C VAL A 76 -0.23 11.13 -11.46
N LEU A 77 -0.58 12.03 -10.53
CA LEU A 77 0.40 12.74 -9.71
C LEU A 77 1.12 11.83 -8.74
N THR A 78 0.43 10.86 -8.14
CA THR A 78 1.06 9.88 -7.25
C THR A 78 2.01 8.95 -8.00
N VAL A 79 1.66 8.54 -9.21
CA VAL A 79 2.56 7.78 -10.10
C VAL A 79 3.78 8.62 -10.47
N ALA A 80 3.59 9.90 -10.82
CA ALA A 80 4.69 10.82 -11.10
C ALA A 80 5.60 11.01 -9.87
N LEU A 81 5.02 11.16 -8.68
CA LEU A 81 5.77 11.24 -7.43
C LEU A 81 6.61 9.99 -7.18
N GLY A 82 6.02 8.79 -7.33
CA GLY A 82 6.75 7.54 -7.17
C GLY A 82 7.88 7.36 -8.18
N PHE A 83 7.66 7.76 -9.44
CA PHE A 83 8.70 7.80 -10.46
C PHE A 83 9.81 8.80 -10.11
N CYS A 84 9.47 9.99 -9.60
CA CYS A 84 10.45 10.98 -9.16
C CYS A 84 11.27 10.47 -7.98
N ILE A 85 10.66 9.85 -7.00
CA ILE A 85 11.35 9.24 -5.85
C ILE A 85 12.36 8.19 -6.34
N GLU A 86 11.95 7.31 -7.24
CA GLU A 86 12.87 6.34 -7.84
C GLU A 86 14.04 7.03 -8.55
N ARG A 87 13.76 8.02 -9.36
CA ARG A 87 14.75 8.69 -10.20
C ARG A 87 15.77 9.49 -9.40
N VAL A 88 15.31 10.17 -8.33
CA VAL A 88 16.13 11.12 -7.56
C VAL A 88 16.78 10.44 -6.35
N ALA A 89 16.04 9.61 -5.62
CA ALA A 89 16.51 9.05 -4.34
C ALA A 89 17.10 7.64 -4.46
N TYR A 90 16.61 6.81 -5.39
CA TYR A 90 17.05 5.41 -5.49
C TYR A 90 18.06 5.18 -6.61
N LYS A 91 17.82 5.73 -7.81
CA LYS A 91 18.65 5.48 -8.97
C LYS A 91 20.12 5.88 -8.78
N PRO A 92 20.45 7.06 -8.19
CA PRO A 92 21.85 7.45 -7.96
C PRO A 92 22.59 6.56 -6.96
N LEU A 93 21.86 5.91 -6.05
CA LEU A 93 22.43 5.12 -4.95
C LEU A 93 22.44 3.61 -5.22
N ARG A 94 22.10 3.15 -6.43
CA ARG A 94 21.99 1.71 -6.74
C ARG A 94 23.32 0.95 -6.64
N SER A 95 24.44 1.64 -6.87
CA SER A 95 25.80 1.08 -6.69
C SER A 95 26.35 1.27 -5.28
N ALA A 96 25.63 2.00 -4.41
CA ALA A 96 26.03 2.25 -3.03
C ALA A 96 25.67 1.06 -2.12
N PRO A 97 26.29 0.96 -0.92
CA PRO A 97 25.90 -0.05 0.07
C PRO A 97 24.40 0.03 0.39
N ARG A 98 23.79 -1.13 0.67
CA ARG A 98 22.34 -1.24 0.96
C ARG A 98 21.86 -0.27 2.06
N MET A 99 22.70 -0.04 3.09
CA MET A 99 22.40 0.90 4.16
C MET A 99 22.20 2.34 3.67
N SER A 100 23.03 2.79 2.70
CA SER A 100 22.90 4.16 2.12
C SER A 100 21.56 4.34 1.40
N VAL A 101 21.08 3.32 0.69
CA VAL A 101 19.79 3.33 0.01
C VAL A 101 18.64 3.34 1.03
N MET A 102 18.75 2.57 2.11
CA MET A 102 17.74 2.55 3.19
C MET A 102 17.66 3.91 3.89
N ILE A 103 18.81 4.54 4.20
CA ILE A 103 18.86 5.88 4.80
C ILE A 103 18.22 6.91 3.86
N SER A 104 18.49 6.84 2.55
CA SER A 104 17.84 7.70 1.56
C SER A 104 16.32 7.52 1.57
N ALA A 105 15.83 6.27 1.64
CA ALA A 105 14.40 5.98 1.72
C ALA A 105 13.75 6.62 2.97
N ILE A 106 14.42 6.52 4.13
CA ILE A 106 13.97 7.15 5.37
C ILE A 106 14.00 8.68 5.22
N GLY A 107 15.04 9.23 4.59
CA GLY A 107 15.14 10.67 4.31
C GLY A 107 13.98 11.16 3.43
N VAL A 108 13.62 10.42 2.38
CA VAL A 108 12.44 10.73 1.56
C VAL A 108 11.14 10.65 2.37
N SER A 109 11.00 9.64 3.22
CA SER A 109 9.84 9.50 4.12
C SER A 109 9.68 10.76 4.98
N TYR A 110 10.73 11.18 5.69
CA TYR A 110 10.70 12.41 6.49
C TYR A 110 10.46 13.68 5.66
N LEU A 111 11.02 13.76 4.45
CA LEU A 111 10.76 14.88 3.54
C LEU A 111 9.27 14.98 3.21
N LEU A 112 8.61 13.86 2.87
CA LEU A 112 7.19 13.84 2.56
C LEU A 112 6.33 14.20 3.78
N GLN A 113 6.63 13.65 4.96
CA GLN A 113 5.91 13.96 6.21
C GLN A 113 6.05 15.43 6.61
N ASN A 114 7.28 15.99 6.56
CA ASN A 114 7.50 17.39 6.89
C ASN A 114 6.87 18.34 5.86
N THR A 115 6.91 17.98 4.57
CA THR A 115 6.20 18.74 3.54
C THR A 115 4.69 18.71 3.79
N ALA A 116 4.12 17.55 4.10
CA ALA A 116 2.72 17.42 4.48
C ALA A 116 2.39 18.27 5.72
N THR A 117 3.22 18.23 6.76
CA THR A 117 3.07 19.05 7.97
C THR A 117 3.08 20.54 7.65
N TYR A 118 4.03 20.99 6.81
CA TYR A 118 4.11 22.38 6.39
C TYR A 118 2.86 22.83 5.63
N VAL A 119 2.40 22.02 4.67
CA VAL A 119 1.24 22.36 3.81
C VAL A 119 -0.08 22.35 4.59
N THR A 120 -0.25 21.42 5.55
CA THR A 120 -1.46 21.31 6.37
C THR A 120 -1.43 22.18 7.63
N GLY A 121 -0.31 22.84 7.93
CA GLY A 121 -0.09 23.50 9.21
C GLY A 121 -0.08 22.54 10.41
N GLY A 122 0.19 21.24 10.17
CA GLY A 122 0.18 20.19 11.19
C GLY A 122 -1.23 19.77 11.63
N GLN A 123 -2.28 20.32 11.03
CA GLN A 123 -3.66 20.04 11.40
C GLN A 123 -4.22 18.82 10.64
N PRO A 124 -5.10 18.03 11.29
CA PRO A 124 -5.84 16.99 10.61
C PRO A 124 -6.74 17.57 9.50
N MET A 125 -6.70 16.95 8.34
CA MET A 125 -7.53 17.30 7.19
C MET A 125 -8.61 16.25 6.98
N THR A 126 -9.80 16.67 6.52
CA THR A 126 -10.90 15.73 6.24
C THR A 126 -10.96 15.39 4.75
N TYR A 127 -10.87 14.10 4.45
CA TYR A 127 -10.99 13.59 3.07
C TYR A 127 -12.42 13.82 2.55
N PRO A 128 -12.58 14.28 1.30
CA PRO A 128 -13.90 14.53 0.73
C PRO A 128 -14.73 13.24 0.64
N SER A 129 -16.02 13.36 0.91
CA SER A 129 -16.94 12.25 0.72
C SER A 129 -17.08 11.93 -0.76
N ILE A 130 -16.83 10.69 -1.15
CA ILE A 130 -17.07 10.21 -2.51
C ILE A 130 -18.52 9.73 -2.58
N PRO A 131 -19.39 10.36 -3.41
CA PRO A 131 -20.75 9.90 -3.60
C PRO A 131 -20.80 8.40 -3.88
N PHE A 132 -21.85 7.72 -3.44
CA PHE A 132 -22.03 6.28 -3.50
C PHE A 132 -21.08 5.46 -2.61
N LEU A 133 -19.76 5.69 -2.61
CA LEU A 133 -18.81 4.95 -1.76
C LEU A 133 -18.94 5.28 -0.28
N SER A 134 -19.30 6.53 0.03
CA SER A 134 -19.50 7.01 1.41
C SER A 134 -20.89 6.74 1.94
N ASP A 135 -21.85 6.39 1.07
CA ASP A 135 -23.21 6.06 1.47
C ASP A 135 -23.22 4.78 2.31
N THR A 136 -24.17 4.70 3.24
CA THR A 136 -24.31 3.57 4.16
C THR A 136 -25.51 2.72 3.79
N ILE A 137 -25.34 1.41 3.93
CA ILE A 137 -26.43 0.44 3.90
C ILE A 137 -26.54 -0.25 5.26
N SER A 138 -27.74 -0.61 5.65
CA SER A 138 -27.96 -1.45 6.83
C SER A 138 -27.80 -2.91 6.41
N LEU A 139 -26.73 -3.56 6.86
CA LEU A 139 -26.50 -4.98 6.67
C LEU A 139 -26.39 -5.64 8.05
N ALA A 140 -27.21 -6.66 8.30
CA ALA A 140 -27.21 -7.37 9.58
C ALA A 140 -27.30 -6.41 10.80
N GLY A 141 -28.22 -5.42 10.77
CA GLY A 141 -28.41 -4.47 11.87
C GLY A 141 -27.32 -3.42 12.07
N THR A 142 -26.25 -3.42 11.24
CA THR A 142 -25.13 -2.47 11.31
C THR A 142 -25.10 -1.61 10.06
N SER A 143 -24.87 -0.29 10.23
CA SER A 143 -24.66 0.63 9.09
C SER A 143 -23.24 0.49 8.55
N ILE A 144 -23.10 0.00 7.33
CA ILE A 144 -21.81 -0.25 6.66
C ILE A 144 -21.73 0.63 5.43
N LYS A 145 -20.60 1.31 5.22
CA LYS A 145 -20.35 2.09 3.99
C LYS A 145 -20.15 1.17 2.80
N TRP A 146 -20.62 1.59 1.62
CA TRP A 146 -20.41 0.85 0.37
C TRP A 146 -18.94 0.58 0.07
N VAL A 147 -18.04 1.49 0.41
CA VAL A 147 -16.59 1.29 0.22
C VAL A 147 -16.09 0.03 0.93
N VAL A 148 -16.62 -0.32 2.11
CA VAL A 148 -16.20 -1.53 2.87
C VAL A 148 -16.55 -2.80 2.09
N ILE A 149 -17.72 -2.82 1.45
CA ILE A 149 -18.18 -3.97 0.66
C ILE A 149 -17.46 -4.06 -0.68
N LEU A 150 -17.25 -2.92 -1.35
CA LEU A 150 -16.65 -2.88 -2.68
C LEU A 150 -15.14 -3.07 -2.67
N THR A 151 -14.44 -2.68 -1.60
CA THR A 151 -12.97 -2.78 -1.50
C THR A 151 -12.45 -4.18 -1.77
N PRO A 152 -12.95 -5.27 -1.18
CA PRO A 152 -12.44 -6.62 -1.44
C PRO A 152 -12.55 -7.03 -2.91
N PHE A 153 -13.66 -6.69 -3.57
CA PHE A 153 -13.88 -7.02 -4.98
C PHE A 153 -12.94 -6.22 -5.89
N LEU A 154 -12.77 -4.92 -5.61
CA LEU A 154 -11.87 -4.06 -6.36
C LEU A 154 -10.42 -4.49 -6.18
N VAL A 155 -10.02 -4.83 -4.96
CA VAL A 155 -8.68 -5.36 -4.67
C VAL A 155 -8.45 -6.69 -5.40
N ALA A 156 -9.41 -7.61 -5.36
CA ALA A 156 -9.32 -8.87 -6.09
C ALA A 156 -9.16 -8.64 -7.60
N ALA A 157 -9.94 -7.72 -8.18
CA ALA A 157 -9.82 -7.35 -9.60
C ALA A 157 -8.44 -6.75 -9.91
N LEU A 158 -7.92 -5.84 -9.08
CA LEU A 158 -6.59 -5.25 -9.26
C LEU A 158 -5.48 -6.29 -9.14
N VAL A 159 -5.59 -7.22 -8.18
CA VAL A 159 -4.63 -8.34 -8.02
C VAL A 159 -4.66 -9.25 -9.24
N LEU A 160 -5.84 -9.56 -9.79
CA LEU A 160 -5.95 -10.35 -11.00
C LEU A 160 -5.31 -9.63 -12.20
N VAL A 161 -5.62 -8.35 -12.42
CA VAL A 161 -5.02 -7.54 -13.48
C VAL A 161 -3.49 -7.49 -13.34
N LEU A 162 -2.99 -7.26 -12.13
CA LEU A 162 -1.55 -7.25 -11.85
C LEU A 162 -0.91 -8.62 -12.12
N THR A 163 -1.55 -9.70 -11.71
CA THR A 163 -1.08 -11.07 -11.96
C THR A 163 -1.02 -11.36 -13.45
N GLN A 164 -2.04 -10.96 -14.20
CA GLN A 164 -2.05 -11.08 -15.67
C GLN A 164 -0.92 -10.25 -16.29
N LEU A 165 -0.74 -9.00 -15.83
CA LEU A 165 0.35 -8.14 -16.30
C LEU A 165 1.71 -8.80 -16.06
N ILE A 166 1.96 -9.32 -14.88
CA ILE A 166 3.23 -9.94 -14.50
C ILE A 166 3.45 -11.26 -15.25
N ASN A 167 2.42 -12.09 -15.41
CA ASN A 167 2.58 -13.43 -15.97
C ASN A 167 2.58 -13.45 -17.50
N HIS A 168 1.80 -12.56 -18.14
CA HIS A 168 1.51 -12.67 -19.59
C HIS A 168 2.04 -11.48 -20.42
N THR A 169 2.70 -10.48 -19.81
CA THR A 169 3.26 -9.36 -20.59
C THR A 169 4.78 -9.39 -20.67
N LYS A 170 5.36 -8.71 -21.69
CA LYS A 170 6.82 -8.54 -21.85
C LYS A 170 7.43 -7.81 -20.66
N VAL A 171 6.70 -6.82 -20.09
CA VAL A 171 7.13 -6.09 -18.90
C VAL A 171 7.21 -7.00 -17.69
N GLY A 172 6.18 -7.82 -17.45
CA GLY A 172 6.16 -8.78 -16.36
C GLY A 172 7.24 -9.87 -16.52
N MET A 173 7.48 -10.33 -17.75
CA MET A 173 8.58 -11.26 -18.03
C MET A 173 9.94 -10.66 -17.67
N ALA A 174 10.18 -9.39 -18.05
CA ALA A 174 11.40 -8.66 -17.68
C ALA A 174 11.53 -8.50 -16.16
N MET A 175 10.43 -8.16 -15.47
CA MET A 175 10.41 -8.06 -13.99
C MET A 175 10.81 -9.38 -13.32
N ARG A 176 10.23 -10.51 -13.76
CA ARG A 176 10.55 -11.84 -13.20
C ARG A 176 11.98 -12.28 -13.51
N ALA A 177 12.50 -11.95 -14.70
CA ALA A 177 13.89 -12.22 -15.05
C ALA A 177 14.85 -11.46 -14.13
N VAL A 178 14.67 -10.15 -14.00
CA VAL A 178 15.50 -9.27 -13.16
C VAL A 178 15.41 -9.66 -11.68
N ALA A 179 14.25 -10.08 -11.19
CA ALA A 179 14.08 -10.56 -9.82
C ALA A 179 14.88 -11.85 -9.52
N LYS A 180 15.10 -12.69 -10.53
CA LYS A 180 15.88 -13.93 -10.40
C LYS A 180 17.38 -13.68 -10.51
N ASP A 181 17.81 -12.95 -11.55
CA ASP A 181 19.22 -12.68 -11.80
C ASP A 181 19.38 -11.34 -12.53
N PHE A 182 19.91 -10.38 -11.80
CA PHE A 182 20.09 -9.01 -12.25
C PHE A 182 21.16 -8.91 -13.36
N GLU A 183 22.31 -9.58 -13.16
CA GLU A 183 23.46 -9.51 -14.08
C GLU A 183 23.16 -10.22 -15.39
N THR A 184 22.66 -11.45 -15.31
CA THR A 184 22.29 -12.23 -16.51
C THR A 184 21.19 -11.52 -17.30
N SER A 185 20.19 -10.91 -16.63
CA SER A 185 19.15 -10.14 -17.31
C SER A 185 19.69 -8.95 -18.08
N GLN A 186 20.70 -8.26 -17.54
CA GLN A 186 21.37 -7.15 -18.22
C GLN A 186 22.12 -7.64 -19.46
N LEU A 187 22.83 -8.76 -19.36
CA LEU A 187 23.52 -9.38 -20.49
C LEU A 187 22.57 -9.80 -21.62
N MET A 188 21.36 -10.22 -21.27
CA MET A 188 20.28 -10.54 -22.23
C MET A 188 19.60 -9.30 -22.83
N GLY A 189 20.10 -8.09 -22.55
CA GLY A 189 19.61 -6.83 -23.12
C GLY A 189 18.38 -6.23 -22.43
N ILE A 190 18.00 -6.73 -21.25
CA ILE A 190 16.90 -6.15 -20.47
C ILE A 190 17.34 -4.81 -19.88
N LYS A 191 16.58 -3.75 -20.15
CA LYS A 191 16.82 -2.41 -19.61
C LYS A 191 16.40 -2.36 -18.13
N ILE A 192 17.30 -2.75 -17.22
CA ILE A 192 17.06 -2.84 -15.78
C ILE A 192 16.43 -1.56 -15.20
N ASN A 193 16.94 -0.39 -15.62
CA ASN A 193 16.41 0.90 -15.17
C ASN A 193 14.92 1.04 -15.47
N SER A 194 14.46 0.59 -16.63
CA SER A 194 13.05 0.66 -17.03
C SER A 194 12.19 -0.29 -16.20
N VAL A 195 12.71 -1.48 -15.88
CA VAL A 195 12.02 -2.46 -15.05
C VAL A 195 11.80 -1.90 -13.63
N ILE A 196 12.84 -1.32 -13.04
CA ILE A 196 12.74 -0.74 -11.69
C ILE A 196 11.77 0.46 -11.69
N SER A 197 11.90 1.39 -12.65
CA SER A 197 10.99 2.54 -12.73
C SER A 197 9.52 2.08 -12.89
N MET A 198 9.27 1.04 -13.72
CA MET A 198 7.93 0.48 -13.89
C MET A 198 7.37 -0.13 -12.58
N THR A 199 8.24 -0.75 -11.78
CA THR A 199 7.84 -1.30 -10.47
C THR A 199 7.39 -0.19 -9.51
N PHE A 200 8.12 0.94 -9.48
CA PHE A 200 7.71 2.11 -8.68
C PHE A 200 6.41 2.73 -9.20
N VAL A 201 6.23 2.84 -10.51
CA VAL A 201 5.00 3.32 -11.15
C VAL A 201 3.80 2.46 -10.73
N ILE A 202 3.91 1.14 -10.88
CA ILE A 202 2.82 0.22 -10.51
C ILE A 202 2.54 0.27 -9.00
N GLY A 203 3.59 0.22 -8.17
CA GLY A 203 3.45 0.32 -6.71
C GLY A 203 2.77 1.62 -6.28
N SER A 204 3.16 2.76 -6.86
CA SER A 204 2.56 4.06 -6.55
C SER A 204 1.12 4.18 -7.06
N ALA A 205 0.79 3.56 -8.19
CA ALA A 205 -0.59 3.49 -8.67
C ALA A 205 -1.48 2.70 -7.69
N LEU A 206 -1.00 1.57 -7.20
CA LEU A 206 -1.72 0.78 -6.19
C LEU A 206 -1.84 1.53 -4.86
N ALA A 207 -0.78 2.24 -4.43
CA ALA A 207 -0.83 3.08 -3.24
C ALA A 207 -1.85 4.22 -3.37
N ALA A 208 -1.97 4.85 -4.55
CA ALA A 208 -2.99 5.86 -4.81
C ALA A 208 -4.41 5.31 -4.67
N VAL A 209 -4.70 4.17 -5.30
CA VAL A 209 -6.02 3.51 -5.18
C VAL A 209 -6.28 3.07 -3.74
N GLY A 210 -5.30 2.47 -3.07
CA GLY A 210 -5.39 2.09 -1.66
C GLY A 210 -5.69 3.29 -0.75
N SER A 211 -5.04 4.43 -1.01
CA SER A 211 -5.24 5.70 -0.31
C SER A 211 -6.69 6.20 -0.45
N MET A 212 -7.21 6.22 -1.68
CA MET A 212 -8.58 6.64 -1.94
C MET A 212 -9.61 5.79 -1.18
N LEU A 213 -9.44 4.48 -1.17
CA LEU A 213 -10.33 3.55 -0.46
C LEU A 213 -10.20 3.71 1.06
N TYR A 214 -8.97 3.82 1.57
CA TYR A 214 -8.70 3.92 2.99
C TYR A 214 -9.25 5.22 3.57
N PHE A 215 -8.97 6.36 2.95
CA PHE A 215 -9.43 7.66 3.46
C PHE A 215 -10.93 7.92 3.19
N THR A 216 -11.55 7.21 2.26
CA THR A 216 -13.04 7.15 2.18
C THR A 216 -13.62 6.41 3.39
N THR A 217 -12.93 5.39 3.90
CA THR A 217 -13.34 4.67 5.11
C THR A 217 -13.04 5.48 6.37
N TYR A 218 -11.80 6.00 6.48
CA TYR A 218 -11.25 6.75 7.62
C TYR A 218 -10.87 8.18 7.17
N PRO A 219 -11.82 9.13 7.16
CA PRO A 219 -11.65 10.41 6.48
C PRO A 219 -10.65 11.39 7.12
N ALA A 220 -10.14 11.10 8.31
CA ALA A 220 -9.16 11.95 8.98
C ALA A 220 -7.73 11.64 8.48
N ILE A 221 -7.08 12.63 7.85
CA ILE A 221 -5.69 12.53 7.39
C ILE A 221 -4.83 13.48 8.22
N VAL A 222 -3.91 12.92 8.99
CA VAL A 222 -2.83 13.67 9.65
C VAL A 222 -1.54 13.59 8.81
N PRO A 223 -0.59 14.52 8.96
CA PRO A 223 0.67 14.52 8.17
C PRO A 223 1.52 13.26 8.29
N THR A 224 1.25 12.41 9.27
CA THR A 224 1.93 11.12 9.48
C THR A 224 1.02 9.92 9.23
N ALA A 225 -0.16 10.13 8.63
CA ALA A 225 -1.17 9.08 8.45
C ALA A 225 -0.71 7.88 7.59
N GLY A 226 0.39 8.02 6.84
CA GLY A 226 0.97 6.94 6.05
C GLY A 226 1.84 5.97 6.85
N ALA A 227 2.36 6.40 8.00
CA ALA A 227 3.35 5.63 8.76
C ALA A 227 2.79 4.29 9.26
N MET A 228 1.66 4.30 9.97
CA MET A 228 1.08 3.06 10.52
C MET A 228 0.49 2.12 9.48
N PRO A 229 -0.35 2.57 8.51
CA PRO A 229 -0.80 1.71 7.42
C PRO A 229 0.35 1.17 6.58
N GLY A 230 1.38 1.99 6.32
CA GLY A 230 2.58 1.58 5.61
C GLY A 230 3.35 0.49 6.38
N LEU A 231 3.57 0.68 7.68
CA LEU A 231 4.26 -0.30 8.51
C LEU A 231 3.46 -1.62 8.61
N LYS A 232 2.14 -1.56 8.80
CA LYS A 232 1.27 -2.74 8.83
C LYS A 232 1.26 -3.49 7.49
N ALA A 233 1.24 -2.76 6.38
CA ALA A 233 1.33 -3.36 5.06
C ALA A 233 2.71 -4.00 4.81
N PHE A 234 3.79 -3.41 5.32
CA PHE A 234 5.11 -4.03 5.31
C PHE A 234 5.11 -5.32 6.15
N VAL A 235 4.56 -5.27 7.36
CA VAL A 235 4.37 -6.45 8.22
C VAL A 235 3.59 -7.55 7.48
N ALA A 236 2.53 -7.17 6.77
CA ALA A 236 1.73 -8.08 5.97
C ALA A 236 2.54 -8.74 4.84
N ALA A 237 3.39 -7.95 4.15
CA ALA A 237 4.27 -8.46 3.10
C ALA A 237 5.30 -9.46 3.65
N VAL A 238 5.90 -9.16 4.82
CA VAL A 238 6.86 -10.05 5.49
C VAL A 238 6.17 -11.31 6.01
N PHE A 239 5.03 -11.15 6.66
CA PHE A 239 4.20 -12.25 7.17
C PHE A 239 3.79 -13.22 6.06
N GLY A 240 3.34 -12.67 4.93
CA GLY A 240 2.95 -13.45 3.75
C GLY A 240 4.13 -14.11 3.02
N GLY A 241 5.32 -13.55 3.15
CA GLY A 241 6.54 -13.93 2.44
C GLY A 241 6.94 -12.86 1.43
N ILE A 242 7.87 -12.00 1.85
CA ILE A 242 8.31 -10.85 1.06
C ILE A 242 8.93 -11.30 -0.27
N GLY A 243 8.49 -10.70 -1.37
CA GLY A 243 8.83 -11.11 -2.74
C GLY A 243 7.75 -11.94 -3.43
N SER A 244 6.77 -12.48 -2.68
CA SER A 244 5.61 -13.21 -3.20
C SER A 244 4.37 -12.32 -3.19
N ILE A 245 3.86 -11.92 -4.36
CA ILE A 245 2.64 -11.09 -4.45
C ILE A 245 1.42 -11.78 -3.84
N PRO A 246 1.12 -13.06 -4.17
CA PRO A 246 0.02 -13.77 -3.53
C PRO A 246 0.21 -13.88 -2.01
N GLY A 247 1.45 -14.10 -1.56
CA GLY A 247 1.80 -14.14 -0.14
C GLY A 247 1.47 -12.82 0.57
N ALA A 248 1.92 -11.70 0.02
CA ALA A 248 1.66 -10.38 0.58
C ALA A 248 0.16 -10.06 0.66
N VAL A 249 -0.62 -10.46 -0.34
CA VAL A 249 -2.08 -10.28 -0.36
C VAL A 249 -2.75 -11.09 0.75
N ILE A 250 -2.43 -12.39 0.86
CA ILE A 250 -2.99 -13.25 1.90
C ILE A 250 -2.57 -12.76 3.29
N GLY A 251 -1.29 -12.38 3.46
CA GLY A 251 -0.79 -11.80 4.70
C GLY A 251 -1.54 -10.53 5.11
N ALA A 252 -1.83 -9.67 4.15
CA ALA A 252 -2.58 -8.44 4.40
C ALA A 252 -4.03 -8.70 4.82
N PHE A 253 -4.72 -9.64 4.17
CA PHE A 253 -6.07 -10.05 4.59
C PHE A 253 -6.07 -10.65 5.99
N LEU A 254 -5.10 -11.52 6.30
CA LEU A 254 -4.99 -12.11 7.64
C LEU A 254 -4.76 -11.03 8.71
N ILE A 255 -3.83 -10.09 8.47
CA ILE A 255 -3.57 -8.99 9.41
C ILE A 255 -4.80 -8.10 9.57
N GLY A 256 -5.47 -7.71 8.48
CA GLY A 256 -6.68 -6.88 8.55
C GLY A 256 -7.81 -7.55 9.32
N ILE A 257 -8.01 -8.86 9.12
CA ILE A 257 -8.99 -9.65 9.88
C ILE A 257 -8.59 -9.72 11.35
N CYS A 258 -7.35 -10.12 11.67
CA CYS A 258 -6.87 -10.20 13.06
C CYS A 258 -6.99 -8.86 13.78
N GLU A 259 -6.60 -7.75 13.15
CA GLU A 259 -6.71 -6.40 13.69
C GLU A 259 -8.14 -6.05 14.10
N ASN A 260 -9.12 -6.36 13.24
CA ASN A 260 -10.51 -6.04 13.53
C ASN A 260 -11.11 -6.98 14.58
N PHE A 261 -10.67 -8.24 14.64
CA PHE A 261 -11.07 -9.14 15.72
C PHE A 261 -10.48 -8.75 17.09
N VAL A 262 -9.25 -8.22 17.13
CA VAL A 262 -8.65 -7.71 18.38
C VAL A 262 -9.46 -6.54 18.94
N LYS A 263 -9.99 -5.66 18.09
CA LYS A 263 -10.80 -4.49 18.53
C LYS A 263 -12.07 -4.86 19.28
N ILE A 264 -12.58 -6.07 19.08
CA ILE A 264 -13.83 -6.55 19.70
C ILE A 264 -13.60 -7.48 20.89
N LEU A 265 -12.36 -7.71 21.31
CA LEU A 265 -12.08 -8.52 22.48
C LEU A 265 -12.66 -7.87 23.75
N PRO A 266 -13.23 -8.68 24.66
CA PRO A 266 -13.97 -8.18 25.83
C PRO A 266 -13.05 -7.76 26.98
N PHE A 267 -12.06 -6.90 26.73
CA PHE A 267 -11.24 -6.28 27.76
C PHE A 267 -11.06 -4.78 27.50
N GLU A 268 -10.95 -3.99 28.57
CA GLU A 268 -10.75 -2.55 28.46
C GLU A 268 -9.42 -2.22 27.78
N GLY A 269 -9.46 -1.34 26.78
CA GLY A 269 -8.27 -0.95 26.03
C GLY A 269 -7.88 -1.87 24.89
N ALA A 270 -8.69 -2.86 24.49
CA ALA A 270 -8.42 -3.75 23.35
C ALA A 270 -8.00 -2.99 22.10
N THR A 271 -8.65 -1.87 21.79
CA THR A 271 -8.33 -1.01 20.65
C THR A 271 -6.94 -0.38 20.73
N THR A 272 -6.43 -0.09 21.93
CA THR A 272 -5.08 0.46 22.14
C THR A 272 -3.99 -0.58 21.87
N PHE A 273 -4.29 -1.86 22.10
CA PHE A 273 -3.34 -2.94 21.92
C PHE A 273 -3.36 -3.58 20.51
N VAL A 274 -4.20 -3.09 19.59
CA VAL A 274 -4.31 -3.63 18.23
C VAL A 274 -2.96 -3.72 17.53
N ASP A 275 -2.16 -2.66 17.61
CA ASP A 275 -0.86 -2.62 16.96
C ASP A 275 0.13 -3.60 17.62
N ALA A 276 0.11 -3.69 18.96
CA ALA A 276 0.93 -4.65 19.70
C ALA A 276 0.62 -6.11 19.29
N PHE A 277 -0.67 -6.46 19.15
CA PHE A 277 -1.07 -7.77 18.66
C PHE A 277 -0.61 -8.04 17.23
N THR A 278 -0.71 -7.04 16.33
CA THR A 278 -0.27 -7.16 14.94
C THR A 278 1.23 -7.43 14.86
N PHE A 279 2.03 -6.70 15.63
CA PHE A 279 3.48 -6.91 15.66
C PHE A 279 3.88 -8.18 16.40
N ALA A 280 3.20 -8.56 17.48
CA ALA A 280 3.43 -9.83 18.16
C ALA A 280 3.15 -11.01 17.22
N LEU A 281 2.07 -10.96 16.44
CA LEU A 281 1.75 -11.98 15.43
C LEU A 281 2.89 -12.11 14.39
N LEU A 282 3.44 -10.99 13.92
CA LEU A 282 4.59 -10.99 13.02
C LEU A 282 5.79 -11.70 13.67
N ILE A 283 6.14 -11.33 14.91
CA ILE A 283 7.27 -11.93 15.62
C ILE A 283 7.09 -13.44 15.74
N ILE A 284 5.90 -13.88 16.17
CA ILE A 284 5.57 -15.30 16.29
C ILE A 284 5.80 -16.01 14.94
N VAL A 285 5.25 -15.48 13.84
CA VAL A 285 5.42 -16.12 12.53
C VAL A 285 6.88 -16.15 12.09
N LEU A 286 7.64 -15.06 12.29
CA LEU A 286 9.05 -15.04 11.89
C LEU A 286 9.94 -15.97 12.72
N VAL A 287 9.59 -16.21 13.99
CA VAL A 287 10.29 -17.19 14.83
C VAL A 287 10.10 -18.61 14.31
N PHE A 288 8.86 -18.97 13.93
CA PHE A 288 8.57 -20.33 13.42
C PHE A 288 8.86 -20.49 11.91
N LYS A 289 8.69 -19.42 11.12
CA LYS A 289 8.85 -19.43 9.66
C LYS A 289 9.49 -18.13 9.17
N PRO A 290 10.83 -18.02 9.27
CA PRO A 290 11.55 -16.78 8.96
C PRO A 290 11.40 -16.28 7.52
N THR A 291 10.98 -17.15 6.59
CA THR A 291 10.70 -16.78 5.20
C THR A 291 9.27 -16.22 4.98
N GLY A 292 8.45 -16.19 6.03
CA GLY A 292 7.02 -15.95 5.91
C GLY A 292 6.22 -17.17 5.45
N ILE A 293 4.89 -17.06 5.41
CA ILE A 293 4.01 -18.23 5.15
C ILE A 293 4.23 -18.81 3.74
N PHE A 294 4.41 -17.96 2.72
CA PHE A 294 4.55 -18.33 1.31
C PHE A 294 5.93 -17.96 0.73
N GLY A 295 6.90 -17.61 1.58
CA GLY A 295 8.24 -17.25 1.12
C GLY A 295 9.00 -18.47 0.61
N GLU A 296 9.72 -18.31 -0.50
CA GLU A 296 10.65 -19.32 -1.01
C GLU A 296 11.91 -19.33 -0.15
N LYS A 297 12.43 -20.52 0.15
CA LYS A 297 13.76 -20.64 0.78
C LYS A 297 14.79 -20.07 -0.19
N ALA A 298 15.61 -19.13 0.28
CA ALA A 298 16.77 -18.70 -0.48
C ALA A 298 17.65 -19.93 -0.71
N THR A 299 17.72 -20.38 -1.96
CA THR A 299 18.71 -21.39 -2.36
C THR A 299 20.05 -20.66 -2.35
N ASP A 300 20.92 -20.97 -1.40
CA ASP A 300 22.32 -20.54 -1.46
C ASP A 300 22.87 -21.03 -2.80
N LYS A 301 23.15 -20.09 -3.69
CA LYS A 301 23.94 -20.39 -4.88
C LYS A 301 25.34 -20.63 -4.37
N VAL A 302 25.76 -21.93 -4.37
CA VAL A 302 27.15 -22.36 -4.24
C VAL A 302 27.94 -21.84 -5.42
#